data_2ade4f58b7813a87d9c912b261d58d6f
#
_entry.id   2ade4f58b7813a87d9c912b261d58d6f
#
_cell.length_a   1.000
_cell.length_b   1.000
_cell.length_c   1.000
_cell.angle_alpha   90.00
_cell.angle_beta   90.00
_cell.angle_gamma   90.00
#
_symmetry.space_group_name_H-M   'P 1'
#
loop_
_entity.id
_entity.type
_entity.pdbx_description
1 polymer ?
#
loop_
_entity_poly.entity_id
_entity_poly.type
_entity_poly.pdbx_seq_one_letter_code
_entity_poly.pdbx_strand_id
1 'polypeptide(L)'
;MASVEDPGLYVLDYVPNASAQAIDEVGEQFFRIIRDAHPEVPVVFIEDVIFPHTIFDNKILEEVTKKNIAQKRLFKKLKKSGEKRIYYIFAEGMIGDDGEATVDAIHFTDLGAMRYVDHVLPVIKRALRCH
;
A
#
# COMPACT_ATOMS: atom_id res chain seq x y z
N MET A 1 -11.43 4.85 10.91
CA MET A 1 -9.98 5.08 11.12
C MET A 1 -9.75 6.34 11.95
N ALA A 2 -10.31 7.49 11.61
CA ALA A 2 -10.15 8.74 12.37
C ALA A 2 -10.66 8.69 13.83
N SER A 3 -11.54 7.75 14.15
CA SER A 3 -12.09 7.53 15.50
C SER A 3 -11.28 6.55 16.37
N VAL A 4 -10.15 6.05 15.87
CA VAL A 4 -9.27 5.18 16.68
C VAL A 4 -8.55 6.04 17.71
N GLU A 5 -8.61 5.65 18.98
CA GLU A 5 -7.89 6.34 20.04
C GLU A 5 -6.42 5.94 20.05
N ASP A 6 -5.52 6.92 20.09
CA ASP A 6 -4.06 6.77 20.20
C ASP A 6 -3.44 5.74 19.21
N PRO A 7 -3.64 5.90 17.90
CA PRO A 7 -3.03 4.98 16.92
C PRO A 7 -1.52 5.24 16.82
N GLY A 8 -0.72 4.19 16.91
CA GLY A 8 0.73 4.29 16.70
C GLY A 8 1.16 4.41 15.24
N LEU A 9 0.34 3.91 14.30
CA LEU A 9 0.62 3.86 12.86
C LEU A 9 -0.66 3.60 12.07
N TYR A 10 -0.79 4.20 10.90
CA TYR A 10 -1.76 3.80 9.89
C TYR A 10 -1.06 3.08 8.74
N VAL A 11 -1.55 1.90 8.40
CA VAL A 11 -1.14 1.14 7.21
C VAL A 11 -2.31 1.15 6.22
N LEU A 12 -2.10 1.75 5.06
CA LEU A 12 -3.11 1.91 4.02
C LEU A 12 -2.90 0.85 2.92
N ASP A 13 -3.48 -0.32 3.14
CA ASP A 13 -3.45 -1.48 2.25
C ASP A 13 -4.83 -1.68 1.58
N TYR A 14 -5.33 -0.63 0.97
CA TYR A 14 -6.66 -0.63 0.32
C TYR A 14 -6.61 -0.82 -1.20
N VAL A 15 -5.43 -0.70 -1.79
CA VAL A 15 -5.27 -0.69 -3.26
C VAL A 15 -5.84 -1.93 -3.93
N PRO A 16 -5.72 -3.16 -3.38
CA PRO A 16 -6.35 -4.34 -3.95
C PRO A 16 -7.87 -4.18 -4.16
N ASN A 17 -8.54 -3.47 -3.25
CA ASN A 17 -10.00 -3.31 -3.24
C ASN A 17 -10.49 -1.95 -3.81
N ALA A 18 -9.58 -1.11 -4.28
CA ALA A 18 -9.89 0.19 -4.88
C ALA A 18 -9.70 0.17 -6.40
N SER A 19 -10.41 1.02 -7.12
CA SER A 19 -10.08 1.32 -8.51
C SER A 19 -9.05 2.46 -8.58
N ALA A 20 -8.29 2.54 -9.68
CA ALA A 20 -7.40 3.67 -9.93
C ALA A 20 -8.15 5.01 -9.92
N GLN A 21 -9.36 5.03 -10.49
CA GLN A 21 -10.23 6.21 -10.48
C GLN A 21 -10.60 6.63 -9.06
N ALA A 22 -11.02 5.69 -8.20
CA ALA A 22 -11.36 6.00 -6.81
C ALA A 22 -10.16 6.56 -6.04
N ILE A 23 -8.96 6.01 -6.26
CA ILE A 23 -7.72 6.53 -5.64
C ILE A 23 -7.46 7.97 -6.09
N ASP A 24 -7.61 8.28 -7.38
CA ASP A 24 -7.40 9.62 -7.90
C ASP A 24 -8.44 10.63 -7.41
N GLU A 25 -9.72 10.23 -7.30
CA GLU A 25 -10.84 11.11 -6.94
C GLU A 25 -10.91 11.39 -5.43
N VAL A 26 -10.75 10.36 -4.60
CA VAL A 26 -11.01 10.49 -3.15
C VAL A 26 -9.83 10.18 -2.26
N GLY A 27 -8.71 9.65 -2.78
CA GLY A 27 -7.57 9.21 -1.98
C GLY A 27 -6.95 10.33 -1.15
N GLU A 28 -6.84 11.54 -1.68
CA GLU A 28 -6.33 12.68 -0.90
C GLU A 28 -7.30 13.08 0.22
N GLN A 29 -8.59 13.16 -0.06
CA GLN A 29 -9.59 13.48 0.95
C GLN A 29 -9.58 12.42 2.07
N PHE A 30 -9.50 11.14 1.71
CA PHE A 30 -9.38 10.06 2.68
C PHE A 30 -8.14 10.22 3.58
N PHE A 31 -6.98 10.52 2.99
CA PHE A 31 -5.76 10.79 3.74
C PHE A 31 -5.92 12.01 4.67
N ARG A 32 -6.52 13.13 4.18
CA ARG A 32 -6.72 14.34 4.97
C ARG A 32 -7.58 14.09 6.22
N ILE A 33 -8.64 13.30 6.10
CA ILE A 33 -9.48 12.92 7.26
C ILE A 33 -8.65 12.22 8.35
N ILE A 34 -7.73 11.33 7.97
CA ILE A 34 -6.83 10.66 8.91
C ILE A 34 -5.84 11.66 9.51
N ARG A 35 -5.23 12.48 8.66
CA ARG A 35 -4.20 13.44 9.07
C ARG A 35 -4.74 14.54 9.99
N ASP A 36 -5.96 15.03 9.73
CA ASP A 36 -6.62 16.03 10.56
C ASP A 36 -6.95 15.49 11.97
N ALA A 37 -7.36 14.22 12.04
CA ALA A 37 -7.62 13.56 13.32
C ALA A 37 -6.32 13.20 14.08
N HIS A 38 -5.26 12.85 13.36
CA HIS A 38 -3.99 12.36 13.92
C HIS A 38 -2.78 13.01 13.22
N PRO A 39 -2.47 14.29 13.54
CA PRO A 39 -1.49 15.09 12.80
C PRO A 39 -0.07 14.49 12.80
N GLU A 40 0.30 13.80 13.87
CA GLU A 40 1.67 13.30 14.07
C GLU A 40 1.84 11.80 13.77
N VAL A 41 0.73 11.08 13.57
CA VAL A 41 0.78 9.63 13.37
C VAL A 41 1.36 9.29 11.99
N PRO A 42 2.37 8.39 11.91
CA PRO A 42 2.90 7.97 10.62
C PRO A 42 1.86 7.21 9.78
N VAL A 43 1.93 7.39 8.47
CA VAL A 43 1.06 6.72 7.51
C VAL A 43 1.91 5.99 6.47
N VAL A 44 1.69 4.71 6.31
CA VAL A 44 2.34 3.86 5.30
C VAL A 44 1.35 3.55 4.19
N PHE A 45 1.72 3.87 2.97
CA PHE A 45 0.99 3.52 1.75
C PHE A 45 1.61 2.26 1.15
N ILE A 46 0.78 1.29 0.80
CA ILE A 46 1.23 0.03 0.18
C ILE A 46 0.63 -0.09 -1.22
N GLU A 47 1.43 -0.49 -2.20
CA GLU A 47 0.98 -0.87 -3.54
C GLU A 47 0.27 -2.22 -3.51
N ASP A 48 -0.62 -2.47 -4.49
CA ASP A 48 -1.18 -3.79 -4.74
C ASP A 48 -0.10 -4.74 -5.27
N VAL A 49 -0.15 -5.98 -4.85
CA VAL A 49 0.81 -7.03 -5.22
C VAL A 49 0.78 -7.28 -6.73
N ILE A 50 1.96 -7.40 -7.33
CA ILE A 50 2.09 -7.89 -8.70
C ILE A 50 2.22 -9.42 -8.63
N PHE A 51 1.14 -10.10 -9.01
CA PHE A 51 1.09 -11.57 -8.96
C PHE A 51 1.85 -12.18 -10.13
N PRO A 52 2.67 -13.24 -9.92
CA PRO A 52 3.46 -13.87 -10.99
C PRO A 52 2.63 -14.33 -12.21
N HIS A 53 1.39 -14.80 -11.98
CA HIS A 53 0.51 -15.24 -13.09
C HIS A 53 0.06 -14.11 -14.02
N THR A 54 0.21 -12.84 -13.63
CA THR A 54 -0.15 -11.68 -14.47
C THR A 54 0.70 -11.60 -15.75
N ILE A 55 1.82 -12.33 -15.83
CA ILE A 55 2.57 -12.47 -17.09
C ILE A 55 1.75 -13.15 -18.20
N PHE A 56 0.72 -13.93 -17.82
CA PHE A 56 -0.20 -14.60 -18.74
C PHE A 56 -1.55 -13.88 -18.85
N ASP A 57 -1.83 -12.89 -18.02
CA ASP A 57 -3.07 -12.10 -18.04
C ASP A 57 -2.76 -10.60 -18.04
N ASN A 58 -2.60 -10.06 -19.24
CA ASN A 58 -2.29 -8.65 -19.45
C ASN A 58 -3.36 -7.72 -18.88
N LYS A 59 -4.63 -8.13 -18.78
CA LYS A 59 -5.69 -7.28 -18.26
C LYS A 59 -5.54 -7.07 -16.77
N ILE A 60 -5.28 -8.14 -16.03
CA ILE A 60 -5.02 -8.05 -14.58
C ILE A 60 -3.75 -7.22 -14.33
N LEU A 61 -2.69 -7.46 -15.09
CA LEU A 61 -1.45 -6.70 -14.97
C LEU A 61 -1.67 -5.20 -15.21
N GLU A 62 -2.44 -4.84 -16.24
CA GLU A 62 -2.78 -3.45 -16.54
C GLU A 62 -3.58 -2.81 -15.40
N GLU A 63 -4.57 -3.51 -14.83
CA GLU A 63 -5.40 -2.99 -13.75
C GLU A 63 -4.57 -2.78 -12.46
N VAL A 64 -3.77 -3.75 -12.05
CA VAL A 64 -2.87 -3.62 -10.90
C VAL A 64 -1.88 -2.47 -11.13
N THR A 65 -1.30 -2.39 -12.33
CA THR A 65 -0.37 -1.32 -12.69
C THR A 65 -1.02 0.07 -12.61
N LYS A 66 -2.24 0.23 -13.13
CA LYS A 66 -2.99 1.51 -13.06
C LYS A 66 -3.25 1.92 -11.61
N LYS A 67 -3.67 0.98 -10.76
CA LYS A 67 -3.90 1.22 -9.32
C LYS A 67 -2.61 1.68 -8.63
N ASN A 68 -1.50 0.97 -8.84
CA ASN A 68 -0.21 1.30 -8.24
C ASN A 68 0.33 2.66 -8.74
N ILE A 69 0.12 3.01 -10.02
CA ILE A 69 0.44 4.33 -10.56
C ILE A 69 -0.39 5.42 -9.86
N ALA A 70 -1.70 5.21 -9.68
CA ALA A 70 -2.58 6.16 -8.99
C ALA A 70 -2.14 6.35 -7.53
N GLN A 71 -1.85 5.26 -6.80
CA GLN A 71 -1.36 5.31 -5.42
C GLN A 71 -0.03 6.07 -5.31
N LYS A 72 0.91 5.79 -6.21
CA LYS A 72 2.20 6.48 -6.26
C LYS A 72 2.07 7.97 -6.60
N ARG A 73 1.12 8.32 -7.47
CA ARG A 73 0.80 9.72 -7.82
C ARG A 73 0.26 10.46 -6.60
N LEU A 74 -0.71 9.87 -5.89
CA LEU A 74 -1.23 10.40 -4.63
C LEU A 74 -0.10 10.65 -3.62
N PHE A 75 0.73 9.64 -3.35
CA PHE A 75 1.85 9.77 -2.43
C PHE A 75 2.81 10.90 -2.82
N LYS A 76 3.19 11.00 -4.09
CA LYS A 76 4.05 12.08 -4.58
C LYS A 76 3.41 13.46 -4.41
N LYS A 77 2.09 13.58 -4.66
CA LYS A 77 1.33 14.81 -4.45
C LYS A 77 1.37 15.24 -2.98
N LEU A 78 1.13 14.31 -2.04
CA LEU A 78 1.21 14.57 -0.61
C LEU A 78 2.62 14.97 -0.17
N LYS A 79 3.66 14.30 -0.65
CA LYS A 79 5.05 14.69 -0.40
C LYS A 79 5.35 16.11 -0.89
N LYS A 80 4.92 16.44 -2.09
CA LYS A 80 5.10 17.78 -2.68
C LYS A 80 4.36 18.87 -1.93
N SER A 81 3.20 18.56 -1.31
CA SER A 81 2.46 19.49 -0.45
C SER A 81 3.07 19.67 0.96
N GLY A 82 4.21 19.01 1.24
CA GLY A 82 4.92 19.17 2.51
C GLY A 82 4.55 18.14 3.57
N GLU A 83 3.76 17.11 3.24
CA GLU A 83 3.41 16.06 4.19
C GLU A 83 4.65 15.34 4.70
N LYS A 84 4.72 15.23 6.02
CA LYS A 84 5.76 14.50 6.74
C LYS A 84 5.23 13.19 7.28
N ARG A 85 6.12 12.31 7.72
CA ARG A 85 5.76 11.02 8.32
C ARG A 85 4.84 10.18 7.44
N ILE A 86 5.02 10.27 6.10
CA ILE A 86 4.40 9.36 5.15
C ILE A 86 5.48 8.49 4.50
N TYR A 87 5.20 7.23 4.37
CA TYR A 87 6.09 6.18 3.88
C TYR A 87 5.43 5.40 2.76
N TYR A 88 6.22 4.77 1.91
CA TYR A 88 5.71 4.07 0.73
C TYR A 88 6.36 2.70 0.60
N ILE A 89 5.56 1.70 0.25
CA ILE A 89 5.99 0.34 -0.01
C ILE A 89 5.62 0.00 -1.44
N PHE A 90 6.63 -0.36 -2.22
CA PHE A 90 6.49 -0.77 -3.61
C PHE A 90 6.12 -2.24 -3.71
N ALA A 91 5.37 -2.61 -4.76
CA ALA A 91 4.95 -3.98 -5.02
C ALA A 91 6.09 -4.90 -5.51
N GLU A 92 7.17 -4.32 -6.07
CA GLU A 92 8.27 -5.09 -6.66
C GLU A 92 8.92 -6.02 -5.62
N GLY A 93 8.95 -7.32 -5.92
CA GLY A 93 9.54 -8.33 -5.05
C GLY A 93 8.75 -8.69 -3.80
N MET A 94 7.53 -8.16 -3.63
CA MET A 94 6.75 -8.27 -2.39
C MET A 94 6.44 -9.72 -1.99
N ILE A 95 6.17 -10.61 -2.95
CA ILE A 95 5.83 -12.02 -2.68
C ILE A 95 6.71 -13.02 -3.43
N GLY A 96 7.75 -12.55 -4.15
CA GLY A 96 8.59 -13.39 -5.03
C GLY A 96 7.92 -13.66 -6.38
N ASP A 97 8.61 -14.45 -7.23
CA ASP A 97 8.24 -14.68 -8.63
C ASP A 97 8.13 -16.17 -9.00
N ASP A 98 8.25 -17.07 -8.02
CA ASP A 98 8.21 -18.53 -8.23
C ASP A 98 6.80 -19.12 -8.32
N GLY A 99 5.75 -18.32 -8.09
CA GLY A 99 4.36 -18.77 -8.13
C GLY A 99 3.87 -19.46 -6.84
N GLU A 100 4.72 -19.66 -5.85
CA GLU A 100 4.40 -20.42 -4.61
C GLU A 100 3.68 -19.57 -3.54
N ALA A 101 3.58 -18.25 -3.76
CA ALA A 101 3.08 -17.32 -2.76
C ALA A 101 1.55 -17.26 -2.65
N THR A 102 0.79 -17.89 -3.55
CA THR A 102 -0.68 -17.84 -3.55
C THR A 102 -1.31 -19.21 -3.76
N VAL A 103 -2.51 -19.44 -3.17
CA VAL A 103 -3.26 -20.71 -3.31
C VAL A 103 -4.15 -20.73 -4.55
N ASP A 104 -4.60 -19.57 -5.01
CA ASP A 104 -5.57 -19.41 -6.11
C ASP A 104 -5.20 -18.23 -7.03
N ALA A 105 -3.93 -17.89 -7.06
CA ALA A 105 -3.38 -16.75 -7.79
C ALA A 105 -3.66 -15.36 -7.15
N ILE A 106 -4.37 -15.29 -6.02
CA ILE A 106 -4.69 -14.04 -5.31
C ILE A 106 -4.39 -14.15 -3.81
N HIS A 107 -4.96 -15.16 -3.13
CA HIS A 107 -4.84 -15.29 -1.68
C HIS A 107 -3.52 -15.96 -1.30
N PHE A 108 -2.86 -15.40 -0.30
CA PHE A 108 -1.52 -15.85 0.09
C PHE A 108 -1.53 -17.25 0.72
N THR A 109 -0.49 -18.01 0.39
CA THR A 109 -0.04 -19.15 1.20
C THR A 109 0.66 -18.63 2.45
N ASP A 110 1.02 -19.52 3.40
CA ASP A 110 1.86 -19.16 4.54
C ASP A 110 3.20 -18.55 4.07
N LEU A 111 3.78 -19.11 3.00
CA LEU A 111 5.00 -18.58 2.38
C LEU A 111 4.80 -17.18 1.80
N GLY A 112 3.67 -16.96 1.11
CA GLY A 112 3.32 -15.64 0.58
C GLY A 112 3.14 -14.60 1.69
N ALA A 113 2.44 -14.96 2.77
CA ALA A 113 2.28 -14.10 3.93
C ALA A 113 3.61 -13.78 4.62
N MET A 114 4.51 -14.75 4.77
CA MET A 114 5.86 -14.52 5.31
C MET A 114 6.66 -13.56 4.44
N ARG A 115 6.68 -13.76 3.13
CA ARG A 115 7.38 -12.88 2.18
C ARG A 115 6.81 -11.45 2.21
N TYR A 116 5.49 -11.33 2.24
CA TYR A 116 4.81 -10.04 2.37
C TYR A 116 5.25 -9.32 3.65
N VAL A 117 5.24 -10.02 4.79
CA VAL A 117 5.69 -9.46 6.07
C VAL A 117 7.15 -9.03 6.01
N ASP A 118 8.04 -9.88 5.49
CA ASP A 118 9.46 -9.55 5.35
C ASP A 118 9.69 -8.31 4.49
N HIS A 119 8.87 -8.11 3.46
CA HIS A 119 8.95 -6.96 2.58
C HIS A 119 8.44 -5.66 3.25
N VAL A 120 7.32 -5.70 3.97
CA VAL A 120 6.70 -4.50 4.55
C VAL A 120 7.29 -4.09 5.90
N LEU A 121 7.74 -5.04 6.70
CA LEU A 121 8.19 -4.85 8.07
C LEU A 121 9.35 -3.83 8.23
N PRO A 122 10.36 -3.77 7.34
CA PRO A 122 11.42 -2.77 7.44
C PRO A 122 10.91 -1.33 7.37
N VAL A 123 9.91 -1.07 6.50
CA VAL A 123 9.30 0.26 6.37
C VAL A 123 8.43 0.59 7.58
N ILE A 124 7.66 -0.37 8.07
CA ILE A 124 6.84 -0.22 9.29
C ILE A 124 7.74 0.10 10.49
N LYS A 125 8.81 -0.66 10.69
CA LYS A 125 9.79 -0.41 11.78
C LYS A 125 10.42 0.98 11.68
N ARG A 126 10.75 1.43 10.46
CA ARG A 126 11.28 2.78 10.23
C ARG A 126 10.23 3.85 10.57
N ALA A 127 8.98 3.67 10.15
CA ALA A 127 7.90 4.59 10.43
C ALA A 127 7.68 4.78 11.96
N LEU A 128 7.70 3.68 12.71
CA LEU A 128 7.54 3.68 14.16
C LEU A 128 8.73 4.27 14.93
N ARG A 129 9.96 4.16 14.42
CA ARG A 129 11.16 4.70 15.08
C ARG A 129 11.31 6.22 14.97
N CYS A 130 10.65 6.81 13.99
CA CYS A 130 10.67 8.26 13.75
C CYS A 130 9.56 8.99 14.52
N HIS A 131 9.02 8.33 15.52
CA HIS A 131 7.95 8.83 16.39
C HIS A 131 8.53 9.52 17.64
#